data_0ac0325a6317e28540fc55fe0c8fa9c9
#
_entry.id   0ac0325a6317e28540fc55fe0c8fa9c9
#
_cell.length_a   1.000
_cell.length_b   1.000
_cell.length_c   1.000
_cell.angle_alpha   90.00
_cell.angle_beta   90.00
_cell.angle_gamma   90.00
#
_symmetry.space_group_name_H-M   'P 1'
#
loop_
_entity.id
_entity.type
_entity.pdbx_description
1 polymer ?
#
loop_
_entity_poly.entity_id
_entity_poly.type
_entity_poly.pdbx_seq_one_letter_code
_entity_poly.pdbx_strand_id
1 'polypeptide(L)'
;MDKTLLFIVNPRAGKTKSSAPLFDAVATFGRAGYLVRVMLTQAAGDAARFAAQWGGDYDLVVCAGGDGTLNETLSGLMQLENRPPVGLAGLGSRLSAGGQRQA
;
A
#
# COMPACT_ATOMS: atom_id res chain seq x y z
N MET A 1 -14.94 12.48 -10.52
CA MET A 1 -14.77 11.91 -9.19
C MET A 1 -13.38 11.32 -9.06
N ASP A 2 -12.67 11.70 -8.01
CA ASP A 2 -11.30 11.24 -7.87
C ASP A 2 -11.28 9.81 -7.34
N LYS A 3 -10.33 9.04 -7.84
CA LYS A 3 -10.08 7.73 -7.27
C LYS A 3 -9.21 7.88 -6.03
N THR A 4 -9.38 6.98 -5.08
CA THR A 4 -8.64 7.05 -3.83
C THR A 4 -7.77 5.82 -3.67
N LEU A 5 -6.61 6.02 -3.06
CA LEU A 5 -5.62 4.98 -2.87
C LEU A 5 -5.08 5.04 -1.46
N LEU A 6 -5.13 3.92 -0.77
CA LEU A 6 -4.52 3.79 0.55
C LEU A 6 -3.15 3.12 0.39
N PHE A 7 -2.11 3.82 0.79
CA PHE A 7 -0.74 3.33 0.63
C PHE A 7 -0.19 2.99 2.00
N ILE A 8 -0.10 1.71 2.28
CA ILE A 8 0.38 1.19 3.57
C ILE A 8 1.86 0.86 3.41
N VAL A 9 2.69 1.54 4.17
CA VAL A 9 4.14 1.47 4.00
C VAL A 9 4.81 1.04 5.30
N ASN A 10 5.66 0.02 5.19
CA ASN A 10 6.56 -0.33 6.28
C ASN A 10 7.89 0.38 6.01
N PRO A 11 8.20 1.45 6.76
CA PRO A 11 9.38 2.25 6.46
C PRO A 11 10.69 1.52 6.73
N ARG A 12 10.63 0.39 7.43
CA ARG A 12 11.84 -0.37 7.75
C ARG A 12 12.22 -1.36 6.67
N ALA A 13 11.32 -1.60 5.71
CA ALA A 13 11.55 -2.66 4.74
C ALA A 13 12.52 -2.26 3.65
N GLY A 14 12.63 -0.97 3.39
CA GLY A 14 13.56 -0.49 2.38
C GLY A 14 14.98 -0.50 2.87
N LYS A 15 15.90 -0.74 1.98
CA LYS A 15 17.31 -0.73 2.31
C LYS A 15 17.93 0.64 2.18
N THR A 16 17.25 1.54 1.54
CA THR A 16 17.74 2.89 1.33
C THR A 16 17.36 3.77 2.50
N LYS A 17 18.20 4.73 2.79
CA LYS A 17 17.89 5.72 3.80
C LYS A 17 17.21 6.95 3.20
N SER A 18 17.08 6.97 1.90
CA SER A 18 16.45 8.07 1.20
C SER A 18 14.94 7.86 1.17
N SER A 19 14.20 8.94 1.27
CA SER A 19 12.75 8.90 1.10
C SER A 19 12.33 9.04 -0.35
N ALA A 20 13.29 9.17 -1.28
CA ALA A 20 12.95 9.38 -2.68
C ALA A 20 12.07 8.29 -3.26
N PRO A 21 12.29 6.99 -2.98
CA PRO A 21 11.40 5.98 -3.55
C PRO A 21 9.95 6.14 -3.10
N LEU A 22 9.75 6.58 -1.87
CA LEU A 22 8.39 6.81 -1.40
C LEU A 22 7.74 7.98 -2.14
N PHE A 23 8.46 9.08 -2.28
CA PHE A 23 7.94 10.23 -3.03
C PHE A 23 7.67 9.87 -4.48
N ASP A 24 8.55 9.08 -5.08
CA ASP A 24 8.36 8.65 -6.46
C ASP A 24 7.09 7.82 -6.62
N ALA A 25 6.85 6.93 -5.68
CA ALA A 25 5.65 6.10 -5.73
C ALA A 25 4.40 6.96 -5.61
N VAL A 26 4.38 7.87 -4.64
CA VAL A 26 3.23 8.74 -4.45
C VAL A 26 2.99 9.59 -5.68
N ALA A 27 4.05 10.14 -6.27
CA ALA A 27 3.93 10.95 -7.47
C ALA A 27 3.36 10.13 -8.63
N THR A 28 3.80 8.89 -8.75
CA THR A 28 3.30 8.00 -9.80
C THR A 28 1.80 7.77 -9.64
N PHE A 29 1.36 7.49 -8.42
CA PHE A 29 -0.05 7.28 -8.16
C PHE A 29 -0.85 8.55 -8.43
N GLY A 30 -0.31 9.70 -8.04
CA GLY A 30 -0.99 10.96 -8.29
C GLY A 30 -1.18 11.23 -9.78
N ARG A 31 -0.13 10.94 -10.56
CA ARG A 31 -0.25 11.13 -12.02
C ARG A 31 -1.27 10.19 -12.64
N ALA A 32 -1.52 9.05 -12.00
CA ALA A 32 -2.52 8.11 -12.47
C ALA A 32 -3.94 8.50 -12.06
N GLY A 33 -4.09 9.59 -11.33
CA GLY A 33 -5.42 10.09 -10.99
C GLY A 33 -5.89 9.74 -9.60
N TYR A 34 -5.00 9.28 -8.73
CA TYR A 34 -5.39 8.89 -7.39
C TYR A 34 -5.10 9.98 -6.38
N LEU A 35 -6.03 10.14 -5.45
CA LEU A 35 -5.73 10.82 -4.20
C LEU A 35 -5.15 9.79 -3.26
N VAL A 36 -3.96 10.04 -2.76
CA VAL A 36 -3.21 9.03 -2.02
C VAL A 36 -3.18 9.38 -0.54
N ARG A 37 -3.52 8.39 0.27
CA ARG A 37 -3.30 8.50 1.71
C ARG A 37 -2.20 7.53 2.09
N VAL A 38 -1.14 8.05 2.68
CA VAL A 38 0.00 7.24 3.10
C VAL A 38 -0.15 6.93 4.59
N MET A 39 -0.04 5.67 4.93
CA MET A 39 -0.05 5.26 6.34
C MET A 39 1.18 4.43 6.61
N LEU A 40 1.96 4.86 7.58
CA LEU A 40 3.22 4.19 7.92
C LEU A 40 2.98 3.22 9.07
N THR A 41 3.46 2.00 8.90
CA THR A 41 3.38 1.03 9.99
C THR A 41 4.50 1.29 10.98
N GLN A 42 4.26 0.98 12.23
CA GLN A 42 5.25 1.16 13.28
C GLN A 42 5.53 -0.14 14.03
N ALA A 43 4.64 -1.09 13.92
CA ALA A 43 4.77 -2.36 14.64
C ALA A 43 4.08 -3.46 13.86
N ALA A 44 4.41 -4.69 14.20
CA ALA A 44 3.74 -5.84 13.62
C ALA A 44 2.24 -5.73 13.89
N GLY A 45 1.45 -6.07 12.91
CA GLY A 45 0.01 -6.01 12.99
C GLY A 45 -0.60 -4.71 12.49
N ASP A 46 0.19 -3.66 12.34
CA ASP A 46 -0.34 -2.38 11.91
C ASP A 46 -0.92 -2.44 10.51
N ALA A 47 -0.25 -3.12 9.60
CA ALA A 47 -0.74 -3.19 8.22
C ALA A 47 -2.09 -3.89 8.16
N ALA A 48 -2.25 -4.96 8.92
CA ALA A 48 -3.53 -5.67 8.99
C ALA A 48 -4.62 -4.76 9.56
N ARG A 49 -4.27 -4.03 10.61
CA ARG A 49 -5.24 -3.14 11.25
C ARG A 49 -5.65 -2.01 10.31
N PHE A 50 -4.69 -1.40 9.62
CA PHE A 50 -5.01 -0.33 8.68
C PHE A 50 -5.90 -0.85 7.56
N ALA A 51 -5.56 -2.01 7.01
CA ALA A 51 -6.32 -2.57 5.90
C ALA A 51 -7.75 -2.91 6.34
N ALA A 52 -7.91 -3.51 7.51
CA ALA A 52 -9.24 -3.88 7.99
C ALA A 52 -10.08 -2.65 8.32
N GLN A 53 -9.44 -1.63 8.89
CA GLN A 53 -10.19 -0.48 9.36
C GLN A 53 -10.52 0.49 8.24
N TRP A 54 -9.59 0.72 7.31
CA TRP A 54 -9.78 1.75 6.30
C TRP A 54 -9.80 1.24 4.87
N GLY A 55 -9.37 0.01 4.61
CA GLY A 55 -9.22 -0.46 3.24
C GLY A 55 -10.50 -0.39 2.43
N GLY A 56 -11.63 -0.62 3.07
CA GLY A 56 -12.91 -0.61 2.36
C GLY A 56 -13.35 0.74 1.86
N ASP A 57 -12.72 1.80 2.34
CA ASP A 57 -13.07 3.16 1.94
C ASP A 57 -12.32 3.65 0.71
N TYR A 58 -11.42 2.83 0.19
CA TYR A 58 -10.54 3.25 -0.89
C TYR A 58 -10.74 2.38 -2.11
N ASP A 59 -10.47 2.97 -3.28
CA ASP A 59 -10.61 2.26 -4.54
C ASP A 59 -9.48 1.27 -4.79
N LEU A 60 -8.33 1.52 -4.16
CA LEU A 60 -7.14 0.70 -4.34
C LEU A 60 -6.33 0.74 -3.06
N VAL A 61 -5.80 -0.39 -2.66
CA VAL A 61 -4.86 -0.46 -1.54
C VAL A 61 -3.53 -0.94 -2.10
N VAL A 62 -2.48 -0.19 -1.80
CA VAL A 62 -1.12 -0.57 -2.21
C VAL A 62 -0.29 -0.70 -0.95
N CYS A 63 0.52 -1.73 -0.86
CA CYS A 63 1.42 -1.89 0.26
C CYS A 63 2.86 -1.91 -0.22
N ALA A 64 3.74 -1.41 0.63
CA ALA A 64 5.17 -1.40 0.38
C ALA A 64 5.87 -1.91 1.62
N GLY A 65 6.66 -2.96 1.44
CA GLY A 65 7.36 -3.59 2.53
C GLY A 65 7.76 -4.98 2.10
N GLY A 66 8.06 -5.81 3.07
CA GLY A 66 8.38 -7.18 2.79
C GLY A 66 7.14 -8.06 2.74
N ASP A 67 7.39 -9.37 2.70
CA ASP A 67 6.30 -10.34 2.64
C ASP A 67 5.37 -10.23 3.83
N GLY A 68 5.90 -9.87 4.99
CA GLY A 68 5.06 -9.72 6.17
C GLY A 68 4.06 -8.60 6.02
N THR A 69 4.48 -7.48 5.43
CA THR A 69 3.57 -6.37 5.20
C THR A 69 2.47 -6.76 4.24
N LEU A 70 2.83 -7.45 3.17
CA LEU A 70 1.83 -7.92 2.21
C LEU A 70 0.85 -8.88 2.86
N ASN A 71 1.36 -9.85 3.61
CA ASN A 71 0.49 -10.81 4.27
C ASN A 71 -0.46 -10.16 5.26
N GLU A 72 0.03 -9.19 6.02
CA GLU A 72 -0.81 -8.47 6.96
C GLU A 72 -1.88 -7.67 6.24
N THR A 73 -1.50 -6.99 5.17
CA THR A 73 -2.45 -6.21 4.40
C THR A 73 -3.55 -7.11 3.85
N LEU A 74 -3.17 -8.23 3.28
CA LEU A 74 -4.15 -9.17 2.74
C LEU A 74 -5.06 -9.72 3.84
N SER A 75 -4.48 -10.07 4.99
CA SER A 75 -5.29 -10.56 6.11
C SER A 75 -6.32 -9.55 6.55
N GLY A 76 -5.91 -8.29 6.61
CA GLY A 76 -6.86 -7.24 7.00
C GLY A 76 -7.96 -7.08 5.98
N LEU A 77 -7.61 -7.07 4.70
CA LEU A 77 -8.61 -6.91 3.64
C LEU A 77 -9.58 -8.07 3.60
N MET A 78 -9.14 -9.27 3.99
CA MET A 78 -10.04 -10.42 3.99
C MET A 78 -11.16 -10.32 4.99
N GLN A 79 -11.07 -9.39 5.92
CA GLN A 79 -12.15 -9.14 6.88
C GLN A 79 -13.27 -8.31 6.27
N LEU A 80 -13.06 -7.76 5.09
CA LEU A 80 -14.02 -6.87 4.45
C LEU A 80 -14.89 -7.64 3.48
N GLU A 81 -16.14 -7.22 3.37
CA GLU A 81 -17.03 -7.81 2.38
C GLU A 81 -16.69 -7.32 0.99
N ASN A 82 -16.46 -6.03 0.86
CA ASN A 82 -16.12 -5.43 -0.43
C ASN A 82 -14.66 -5.04 -0.41
N ARG A 83 -13.84 -5.93 -0.93
CA ARG A 83 -12.40 -5.73 -0.90
C ARG A 83 -11.95 -4.98 -2.12
N PRO A 84 -11.17 -3.91 -1.95
CA PRO A 84 -10.57 -3.25 -3.09
C PRO A 84 -9.43 -4.13 -3.64
N PRO A 85 -9.03 -3.89 -4.88
CA PRO A 85 -7.82 -4.53 -5.39
C PRO A 85 -6.61 -4.09 -4.59
N VAL A 86 -5.60 -4.92 -4.57
CA VAL A 86 -4.37 -4.64 -3.84
C VAL A 86 -3.19 -4.67 -4.79
N GLY A 87 -2.30 -3.72 -4.62
CA GLY A 87 -1.07 -3.64 -5.38
C GLY A 87 0.13 -3.70 -4.47
N LEU A 88 1.29 -3.86 -5.07
CA LEU A 88 2.54 -3.97 -4.36
C LEU A 88 3.52 -2.97 -4.95
N ALA A 89 4.16 -2.19 -4.10
CA ALA A 89 5.19 -1.24 -4.51
C ALA A 89 6.49 -1.57 -3.79
N GLY A 90 7.59 -1.55 -4.52
CA GLY A 90 8.89 -1.78 -3.92
C GLY A 90 9.51 -0.46 -3.50
N LEU A 91 10.01 -0.42 -2.28
CA LEU A 91 10.81 0.71 -1.81
C LEU A 91 12.27 0.33 -2.00
N GLY A 92 13.04 1.26 -2.50
CA GLY A 92 14.44 0.99 -2.79
C GLY A 92 14.64 0.33 -4.13
N SER A 93 13.56 0.08 -4.86
CA SER A 93 13.62 -0.41 -6.21
C SER A 93 12.49 0.28 -6.96
N ARG A 94 12.39 -0.01 -8.24
CA ARG A 94 11.32 0.62 -9.00
C ARG A 94 9.98 0.00 -8.66
N LEU A 95 8.94 0.74 -8.94
CA LEU A 95 7.60 0.22 -8.79
C LEU A 95 7.38 -0.93 -9.76
N SER A 96 6.64 -1.90 -9.29
CA SER A 96 6.23 -3.01 -10.11
C SER A 96 4.83 -2.69 -10.62
N ALA A 97 4.75 -2.19 -11.84
CA ALA A 97 3.45 -1.83 -12.40
C ALA A 97 2.56 -3.03 -12.59
N GLY A 98 3.15 -4.17 -12.80
CA GLY A 98 2.38 -5.38 -12.94
C GLY A 98 2.12 -6.10 -11.65
N GLY A 99 2.45 -5.45 -10.55
CA GLY A 99 2.38 -6.12 -9.25
C GLY A 99 1.00 -6.29 -8.69
N GLN A 100 0.01 -5.65 -9.29
CA GLN A 100 -1.30 -5.86 -8.73
C GLN A 100 -1.70 -7.30 -8.91
N ARG A 101 -2.35 -7.80 -7.92
CA ARG A 101 -2.80 -9.16 -7.88
C ARG A 101 -4.27 -9.23 -8.09
N GLN A 102 -4.65 -10.22 -8.85
CA GLN A 102 -6.04 -10.59 -8.88
C GLN A 102 -6.27 -11.40 -7.65
N ALA A 103 -6.92 -10.88 -6.75
CA ALA A 103 -7.16 -11.63 -5.54
C ALA A 103 -8.05 -12.80 -5.78
#